data_ce1586d2ac15706c644dfeb0e17f8b52
#
_entry.id   ce1586d2ac15706c644dfeb0e17f8b52
#
_cell.length_a   1.000
_cell.length_b   1.000
_cell.length_c   1.000
_cell.angle_alpha   90.00
_cell.angle_beta   90.00
_cell.angle_gamma   90.00
#
_symmetry.space_group_name_H-M   'P 1'
#
loop_
_entity.id
_entity.type
_entity.pdbx_description
1 polymer ?
#
loop_
_entity_poly.entity_id
_entity_poly.type
_entity_poly.pdbx_seq_one_letter_code
_entity_poly.pdbx_strand_id
1 'polypeptide(L)'
;MNHILVVDDEAEIRSSLEEILREEGYGVAGAADAVEAMVLLRDTPYDVVLLDIWLPGRDGLDLLAEIRELTPEMRPEVVIISGHGTIEAAVKATKLGAYDFLEKPLSLERTLIVLKNAVEARRLRTQNEEFKRQFSAAAVLTGESVPLKALRQQIKLMAPTNGRVLIYGESGTGKELIARSIHAESLRRDGVFVELNCAAIPEAHIEAELFGHRHGAQPGGPPEQRGTLERADGGTLYLDEVGDMSLKTQAKVLSALDDQMFTPVGGMQPLRVDVRVIASTNKDLEEEIAKGNFREDLFYRLNVVPFFVPPLRERKQDIPLLAREFLLEFGRQYGRPRVEIAEEALDALAQYHWPGNVRELRNVIERVLILNPRVLRIERKHLPPLTHKAGSRSTEEFSSLQQARDAYEREYILKKIEEAHNNISHAAELLGLERSHLYRKMKALGIAARE
;
A
#
# COMPACT_ATOMS: atom_id res chain seq x y z
N MET A 1 -22.19 -3.55 20.56
CA MET A 1 -22.55 -3.00 21.89
C MET A 1 -21.24 -2.64 22.55
N ASN A 2 -21.08 -1.43 23.08
CA ASN A 2 -19.81 -1.05 23.71
C ASN A 2 -19.78 -1.59 25.14
N HIS A 3 -18.60 -2.10 25.56
CA HIS A 3 -18.43 -2.74 26.88
C HIS A 3 -17.62 -1.87 27.81
N ILE A 4 -18.14 -1.65 29.02
CA ILE A 4 -17.51 -0.83 30.06
C ILE A 4 -17.24 -1.70 31.29
N LEU A 5 -16.05 -1.60 31.85
CA LEU A 5 -15.72 -2.20 33.13
C LEU A 5 -15.70 -1.10 34.20
N VAL A 6 -16.42 -1.30 35.31
CA VAL A 6 -16.40 -0.43 36.46
C VAL A 6 -15.60 -1.08 37.59
N VAL A 7 -14.51 -0.42 38.02
CA VAL A 7 -13.60 -0.93 39.04
C VAL A 7 -13.64 0.04 40.21
N ASP A 8 -14.35 -0.36 41.28
CA ASP A 8 -14.59 0.46 42.49
C ASP A 8 -14.83 -0.50 43.66
N ASP A 9 -14.23 -0.31 44.80
CA ASP A 9 -14.40 -1.18 45.97
C ASP A 9 -15.77 -0.92 46.68
N GLU A 10 -16.34 0.26 46.52
CA GLU A 10 -17.65 0.63 47.07
C GLU A 10 -18.78 -0.02 46.26
N ALA A 11 -19.40 -1.08 46.79
CA ALA A 11 -20.43 -1.86 46.09
C ALA A 11 -21.67 -0.99 45.70
N GLU A 12 -22.02 0.03 46.46
CA GLU A 12 -23.15 0.92 46.17
C GLU A 12 -22.85 1.79 44.93
N ILE A 13 -21.64 2.38 44.86
CA ILE A 13 -21.20 3.20 43.73
C ILE A 13 -21.11 2.33 42.48
N ARG A 14 -20.49 1.17 42.59
CA ARG A 14 -20.32 0.23 41.48
C ARG A 14 -21.68 -0.21 40.91
N SER A 15 -22.63 -0.65 41.79
CA SER A 15 -23.95 -1.09 41.36
C SER A 15 -24.76 0.04 40.74
N SER A 16 -24.71 1.24 41.28
CA SER A 16 -25.42 2.41 40.71
C SER A 16 -24.89 2.79 39.34
N LEU A 17 -23.56 2.78 39.15
CA LEU A 17 -22.94 3.05 37.85
C LEU A 17 -23.29 1.95 36.83
N GLU A 18 -23.28 0.69 37.25
CA GLU A 18 -23.66 -0.43 36.38
C GLU A 18 -25.10 -0.32 35.89
N GLU A 19 -26.04 0.02 36.77
CA GLU A 19 -27.46 0.17 36.45
C GLU A 19 -27.66 1.31 35.44
N ILE A 20 -27.13 2.50 35.75
CA ILE A 20 -27.24 3.69 34.90
C ILE A 20 -26.63 3.43 33.50
N LEU A 21 -25.45 2.82 33.43
CA LEU A 21 -24.79 2.58 32.17
C LEU A 21 -25.48 1.49 31.33
N ARG A 22 -26.15 0.51 31.98
CA ARG A 22 -26.99 -0.47 31.27
C ARG A 22 -28.26 0.19 30.71
N GLU A 23 -28.88 1.14 31.43
CA GLU A 23 -30.00 1.92 30.90
C GLU A 23 -29.62 2.76 29.68
N GLU A 24 -28.40 3.27 29.63
CA GLU A 24 -27.83 4.00 28.49
C GLU A 24 -27.38 3.08 27.33
N GLY A 25 -27.57 1.75 27.45
CA GLY A 25 -27.34 0.79 26.38
C GLY A 25 -25.91 0.24 26.27
N TYR A 26 -25.10 0.38 27.32
CA TYR A 26 -23.75 -0.24 27.40
C TYR A 26 -23.83 -1.66 27.98
N GLY A 27 -22.89 -2.51 27.54
CA GLY A 27 -22.59 -3.76 28.24
C GLY A 27 -21.68 -3.47 29.42
N VAL A 28 -22.11 -3.80 30.65
CA VAL A 28 -21.37 -3.38 31.85
C VAL A 28 -21.03 -4.56 32.72
N ALA A 29 -19.77 -4.64 33.19
CA ALA A 29 -19.31 -5.52 34.24
C ALA A 29 -18.66 -4.71 35.35
N GLY A 30 -18.69 -5.25 36.57
CA GLY A 30 -18.04 -4.63 37.74
C GLY A 30 -16.92 -5.52 38.28
N ALA A 31 -15.91 -4.90 38.90
CA ALA A 31 -14.88 -5.53 39.67
C ALA A 31 -14.67 -4.77 40.98
N ALA A 32 -14.47 -5.50 42.08
CA ALA A 32 -14.30 -4.91 43.39
C ALA A 32 -12.84 -4.57 43.73
N ASP A 33 -11.91 -5.14 42.97
CA ASP A 33 -10.47 -4.94 43.18
C ASP A 33 -9.68 -5.08 41.89
N ALA A 34 -8.37 -4.78 41.96
CA ALA A 34 -7.46 -4.83 40.82
C ALA A 34 -7.25 -6.26 40.26
N VAL A 35 -7.38 -7.29 41.10
CA VAL A 35 -7.15 -8.70 40.68
C VAL A 35 -8.33 -9.16 39.82
N GLU A 36 -9.55 -8.94 40.31
CA GLU A 36 -10.77 -9.23 39.57
C GLU A 36 -10.82 -8.47 38.24
N ALA A 37 -10.49 -7.16 38.27
CA ALA A 37 -10.42 -6.33 37.08
C ALA A 37 -9.47 -6.90 36.02
N MET A 38 -8.27 -7.33 36.40
CA MET A 38 -7.30 -7.91 35.47
C MET A 38 -7.72 -9.26 34.91
N VAL A 39 -8.44 -10.08 35.70
CA VAL A 39 -9.01 -11.34 35.18
C VAL A 39 -10.01 -11.03 34.07
N LEU A 40 -10.94 -10.11 34.30
CA LEU A 40 -11.96 -9.71 33.32
C LEU A 40 -11.32 -9.09 32.06
N LEU A 41 -10.32 -8.22 32.23
CA LEU A 41 -9.63 -7.55 31.13
C LEU A 41 -8.81 -8.49 30.25
N ARG A 42 -8.36 -9.62 30.76
CA ARG A 42 -7.64 -10.66 29.98
C ARG A 42 -8.59 -11.60 29.26
N ASP A 43 -9.80 -11.78 29.74
CA ASP A 43 -10.79 -12.70 29.19
C ASP A 43 -11.67 -12.03 28.13
N THR A 44 -12.03 -10.77 28.35
CA THR A 44 -13.00 -10.04 27.52
C THR A 44 -12.47 -8.65 27.16
N PRO A 45 -12.56 -8.22 25.89
CA PRO A 45 -12.20 -6.85 25.50
C PRO A 45 -13.25 -5.84 25.98
N TYR A 46 -12.79 -4.83 26.69
CA TYR A 46 -13.60 -3.67 27.10
C TYR A 46 -13.18 -2.43 26.30
N ASP A 47 -14.13 -1.53 26.04
CA ASP A 47 -13.87 -0.26 25.36
C ASP A 47 -13.33 0.79 26.33
N VAL A 48 -13.94 0.86 27.53
CA VAL A 48 -13.57 1.82 28.57
C VAL A 48 -13.55 1.13 29.93
N VAL A 49 -12.61 1.56 30.78
CA VAL A 49 -12.57 1.22 32.22
C VAL A 49 -12.80 2.50 33.01
N LEU A 50 -13.79 2.48 33.89
CA LEU A 50 -13.95 3.45 34.98
C LEU A 50 -13.20 2.90 36.18
N LEU A 51 -12.13 3.55 36.61
CA LEU A 51 -11.19 3.01 37.59
C LEU A 51 -11.05 3.94 38.79
N ASP A 52 -11.43 3.45 39.99
CA ASP A 52 -11.10 4.18 41.23
C ASP A 52 -9.59 4.10 41.51
N ILE A 53 -9.04 5.19 42.02
CA ILE A 53 -7.65 5.26 42.48
C ILE A 53 -7.45 4.40 43.72
N TRP A 54 -8.41 4.47 44.65
CA TRP A 54 -8.29 3.82 45.97
C TRP A 54 -8.95 2.44 45.94
N LEU A 55 -8.14 1.42 45.66
CA LEU A 55 -8.59 0.04 45.66
C LEU A 55 -7.93 -0.73 46.84
N PRO A 56 -8.59 -1.74 47.41
CA PRO A 56 -8.04 -2.53 48.49
C PRO A 56 -6.81 -3.32 47.98
N GLY A 57 -5.72 -3.19 48.74
CA GLY A 57 -4.49 -3.95 48.49
C GLY A 57 -3.60 -3.43 47.36
N ARG A 58 -4.09 -2.60 46.44
CA ARG A 58 -3.32 -2.07 45.29
C ARG A 58 -3.82 -0.70 44.84
N ASP A 59 -2.89 0.21 44.50
CA ASP A 59 -3.22 1.53 43.92
C ASP A 59 -3.80 1.37 42.52
N GLY A 60 -4.92 2.09 42.22
CA GLY A 60 -5.51 2.12 40.90
C GLY A 60 -4.56 2.67 39.82
N LEU A 61 -3.60 3.51 40.18
CA LEU A 61 -2.58 3.99 39.23
C LEU A 61 -1.59 2.88 38.83
N ASP A 62 -1.32 1.91 39.72
CA ASP A 62 -0.52 0.73 39.37
C ASP A 62 -1.28 -0.20 38.42
N LEU A 63 -2.61 -0.33 38.64
CA LEU A 63 -3.48 -1.06 37.72
C LEU A 63 -3.54 -0.40 36.35
N LEU A 64 -3.62 0.94 36.30
CA LEU A 64 -3.57 1.71 35.04
C LEU A 64 -2.28 1.39 34.26
N ALA A 65 -1.12 1.35 34.93
CA ALA A 65 0.15 1.02 34.29
C ALA A 65 0.12 -0.41 33.70
N GLU A 66 -0.45 -1.39 34.43
CA GLU A 66 -0.58 -2.77 33.93
C GLU A 66 -1.57 -2.88 32.75
N ILE A 67 -2.68 -2.15 32.77
CA ILE A 67 -3.62 -2.08 31.64
C ILE A 67 -2.93 -1.54 30.37
N ARG A 68 -1.99 -0.62 30.53
CA ARG A 68 -1.21 -0.07 29.40
C ARG A 68 -0.27 -1.08 28.75
N GLU A 69 0.14 -2.12 29.46
CA GLU A 69 0.96 -3.22 28.93
C GLU A 69 0.13 -4.29 28.19
N LEU A 70 -1.21 -4.22 28.24
CA LEU A 70 -2.06 -5.13 27.47
C LEU A 70 -1.86 -4.94 25.97
N THR A 71 -2.14 -5.99 25.21
CA THR A 71 -2.11 -5.92 23.73
C THR A 71 -3.06 -4.85 23.22
N PRO A 72 -2.77 -4.20 22.08
CA PRO A 72 -3.60 -3.13 21.56
C PRO A 72 -5.08 -3.49 21.43
N GLU A 73 -5.40 -4.76 21.11
CA GLU A 73 -6.78 -5.25 21.00
C GLU A 73 -7.52 -5.25 22.34
N MET A 74 -6.80 -5.64 23.39
CA MET A 74 -7.38 -5.79 24.74
C MET A 74 -7.26 -4.52 25.60
N ARG A 75 -6.55 -3.49 25.10
CA ARG A 75 -6.27 -2.26 25.87
C ARG A 75 -7.42 -1.27 25.80
N PRO A 76 -8.23 -1.09 26.86
CA PRO A 76 -9.29 -0.11 26.92
C PRO A 76 -8.76 1.32 27.09
N GLU A 77 -9.61 2.33 26.89
CA GLU A 77 -9.38 3.66 27.45
C GLU A 77 -9.74 3.66 28.94
N VAL A 78 -8.91 4.30 29.76
CA VAL A 78 -9.10 4.31 31.21
C VAL A 78 -9.50 5.73 31.66
N VAL A 79 -10.65 5.83 32.31
CA VAL A 79 -11.12 7.04 32.99
C VAL A 79 -10.99 6.83 34.49
N ILE A 80 -10.19 7.65 35.12
CA ILE A 80 -9.94 7.58 36.57
C ILE A 80 -11.08 8.25 37.31
N ILE A 81 -11.51 7.62 38.41
CA ILE A 81 -12.49 8.18 39.39
C ILE A 81 -11.77 8.37 40.72
N SER A 82 -11.99 9.48 41.41
CA SER A 82 -11.40 9.70 42.73
C SER A 82 -12.24 10.57 43.63
N GLY A 83 -12.34 10.20 44.92
CA GLY A 83 -12.99 11.00 45.96
C GLY A 83 -12.09 12.09 46.56
N HIS A 84 -10.77 12.05 46.33
CA HIS A 84 -9.81 13.06 46.80
C HIS A 84 -9.02 13.57 45.59
N GLY A 85 -9.70 14.31 44.71
CA GLY A 85 -9.14 14.84 43.47
C GLY A 85 -8.11 15.92 43.71
N THR A 86 -6.86 15.55 44.04
CA THR A 86 -5.79 16.54 43.97
C THR A 86 -5.36 16.72 42.52
N ILE A 87 -5.04 17.95 42.14
CA ILE A 87 -4.52 18.28 40.79
C ILE A 87 -3.29 17.38 40.47
N GLU A 88 -2.49 17.06 41.51
CA GLU A 88 -1.32 16.19 41.36
C GLU A 88 -1.70 14.75 40.95
N ALA A 89 -2.75 14.16 41.53
CA ALA A 89 -3.22 12.83 41.16
C ALA A 89 -3.76 12.80 39.73
N ALA A 90 -4.53 13.80 39.31
CA ALA A 90 -5.02 13.92 37.93
C ALA A 90 -3.86 14.05 36.92
N VAL A 91 -2.85 14.89 37.21
CA VAL A 91 -1.65 15.04 36.38
C VAL A 91 -0.85 13.74 36.30
N LYS A 92 -0.71 13.00 37.43
CA LYS A 92 -0.03 11.70 37.45
C LYS A 92 -0.79 10.67 36.62
N ALA A 93 -2.10 10.57 36.76
CA ALA A 93 -2.94 9.66 35.99
C ALA A 93 -2.84 9.96 34.46
N THR A 94 -2.90 11.22 34.07
CA THR A 94 -2.75 11.62 32.65
C THR A 94 -1.36 11.27 32.12
N LYS A 95 -0.30 11.48 32.88
CA LYS A 95 1.07 11.08 32.49
C LYS A 95 1.21 9.57 32.33
N LEU A 96 0.50 8.77 33.13
CA LEU A 96 0.44 7.32 33.01
C LEU A 96 -0.48 6.84 31.89
N GLY A 97 -1.15 7.78 31.21
CA GLY A 97 -1.94 7.51 30.04
C GLY A 97 -3.43 7.30 30.32
N ALA A 98 -3.98 7.76 31.44
CA ALA A 98 -5.43 7.83 31.60
C ALA A 98 -6.02 8.76 30.52
N TYR A 99 -7.21 8.40 30.04
CA TYR A 99 -7.96 9.19 29.05
C TYR A 99 -8.48 10.48 29.67
N ASP A 100 -9.12 10.36 30.87
CA ASP A 100 -9.67 11.49 31.60
C ASP A 100 -9.74 11.17 33.10
N PHE A 101 -10.17 12.17 33.89
CA PHE A 101 -10.28 12.09 35.32
C PHE A 101 -11.67 12.66 35.80
N LEU A 102 -12.37 11.91 36.66
CA LEU A 102 -13.64 12.28 37.23
C LEU A 102 -13.54 12.36 38.76
N GLU A 103 -14.02 13.43 39.34
CA GLU A 103 -14.05 13.63 40.80
C GLU A 103 -15.40 13.17 41.40
N LYS A 104 -15.34 12.43 42.50
CA LYS A 104 -16.53 12.07 43.30
C LYS A 104 -16.99 13.31 44.12
N PRO A 105 -18.30 13.63 44.22
CA PRO A 105 -19.43 12.85 43.72
C PRO A 105 -19.62 12.98 42.20
N LEU A 106 -19.87 11.84 41.55
CA LEU A 106 -19.96 11.75 40.10
C LEU A 106 -21.22 12.48 39.60
N SER A 107 -21.03 13.44 38.70
CA SER A 107 -22.12 14.00 37.89
C SER A 107 -22.45 13.07 36.75
N LEU A 108 -23.69 12.59 36.69
CA LEU A 108 -24.12 11.68 35.61
C LEU A 108 -23.88 12.27 34.23
N GLU A 109 -24.25 13.52 34.00
CA GLU A 109 -24.10 14.19 32.73
C GLU A 109 -22.61 14.22 32.27
N ARG A 110 -21.72 14.62 33.18
CA ARG A 110 -20.28 14.67 32.91
C ARG A 110 -19.71 13.28 32.65
N THR A 111 -20.12 12.28 33.44
CA THR A 111 -19.67 10.89 33.28
C THR A 111 -20.05 10.34 31.92
N LEU A 112 -21.28 10.54 31.47
CA LEU A 112 -21.76 10.08 30.18
C LEU A 112 -21.05 10.78 29.01
N ILE A 113 -20.77 12.09 29.11
CA ILE A 113 -20.02 12.83 28.11
C ILE A 113 -18.60 12.27 27.98
N VAL A 114 -17.88 12.07 29.10
CA VAL A 114 -16.53 11.55 29.14
C VAL A 114 -16.50 10.13 28.58
N LEU A 115 -17.43 9.27 28.98
CA LEU A 115 -17.54 7.90 28.49
C LEU A 115 -17.77 7.85 26.97
N LYS A 116 -18.71 8.67 26.46
CA LYS A 116 -18.98 8.73 25.02
C LYS A 116 -17.73 9.11 24.23
N ASN A 117 -16.99 10.11 24.72
CA ASN A 117 -15.74 10.55 24.09
C ASN A 117 -14.64 9.48 24.19
N ALA A 118 -14.51 8.77 25.31
CA ALA A 118 -13.55 7.69 25.49
C ALA A 118 -13.86 6.49 24.58
N VAL A 119 -15.14 6.11 24.45
CA VAL A 119 -15.56 5.05 23.49
C VAL A 119 -15.24 5.44 22.06
N GLU A 120 -15.51 6.68 21.67
CA GLU A 120 -15.17 7.14 20.30
C GLU A 120 -13.66 7.17 20.08
N ALA A 121 -12.87 7.63 21.04
CA ALA A 121 -11.41 7.59 20.98
C ALA A 121 -10.90 6.15 20.83
N ARG A 122 -11.45 5.19 21.58
CA ARG A 122 -11.14 3.76 21.46
C ARG A 122 -11.47 3.24 20.07
N ARG A 123 -12.66 3.55 19.56
CA ARG A 123 -13.10 3.15 18.23
C ARG A 123 -12.15 3.65 17.13
N LEU A 124 -11.81 4.94 17.16
CA LEU A 124 -10.90 5.55 16.20
C LEU A 124 -9.49 4.93 16.28
N ARG A 125 -9.01 4.64 17.50
CA ARG A 125 -7.72 3.96 17.70
C ARG A 125 -7.73 2.56 17.11
N THR A 126 -8.77 1.76 17.40
CA THR A 126 -8.91 0.40 16.87
C THR A 126 -8.99 0.40 15.35
N GLN A 127 -9.79 1.28 14.75
CA GLN A 127 -9.85 1.43 13.30
C GLN A 127 -8.49 1.80 12.69
N ASN A 128 -7.76 2.72 13.32
CA ASN A 128 -6.43 3.12 12.85
C ASN A 128 -5.43 1.95 12.92
N GLU A 129 -5.48 1.15 14.00
CA GLU A 129 -4.64 -0.05 14.14
C GLU A 129 -5.01 -1.14 13.13
N GLU A 130 -6.30 -1.35 12.85
CA GLU A 130 -6.75 -2.25 11.80
C GLU A 130 -6.28 -1.79 10.42
N PHE A 131 -6.38 -0.50 10.10
CA PHE A 131 -5.81 0.06 8.88
C PHE A 131 -4.30 -0.15 8.82
N LYS A 132 -3.58 0.16 9.89
CA LYS A 132 -2.12 -0.08 9.96
C LYS A 132 -1.76 -1.54 9.73
N ARG A 133 -2.53 -2.49 10.29
CA ARG A 133 -2.32 -3.94 10.08
C ARG A 133 -2.60 -4.35 8.65
N GLN A 134 -3.69 -3.88 8.05
CA GLN A 134 -4.01 -4.15 6.65
C GLN A 134 -2.92 -3.61 5.74
N PHE A 135 -2.40 -2.41 6.01
CA PHE A 135 -1.26 -1.84 5.28
C PHE A 135 0.02 -2.64 5.49
N SER A 136 0.32 -3.09 6.71
CA SER A 136 1.51 -3.89 7.00
C SER A 136 1.41 -5.31 6.43
N ALA A 137 0.23 -5.94 6.50
CA ALA A 137 -0.01 -7.25 5.88
C ALA A 137 0.08 -7.18 4.35
N ALA A 138 -0.35 -6.07 3.74
CA ALA A 138 -0.19 -5.82 2.31
C ALA A 138 1.27 -5.58 1.90
N ALA A 139 2.19 -5.34 2.84
CA ALA A 139 3.61 -5.11 2.58
C ALA A 139 4.46 -6.40 2.50
N VAL A 140 3.85 -7.58 2.52
CA VAL A 140 4.58 -8.85 2.42
C VAL A 140 4.99 -9.11 0.98
N LEU A 141 6.31 -9.14 0.74
CA LEU A 141 6.88 -9.52 -0.57
C LEU A 141 6.74 -11.04 -0.75
N THR A 142 5.76 -11.48 -1.54
CA THR A 142 5.54 -12.89 -1.85
C THR A 142 6.46 -13.39 -2.94
N GLY A 143 7.10 -14.53 -2.73
CA GLY A 143 7.99 -15.21 -3.67
C GLY A 143 9.19 -15.82 -2.99
N GLU A 144 9.78 -16.82 -3.62
CA GLU A 144 10.94 -17.58 -3.12
C GLU A 144 12.14 -17.57 -4.06
N SER A 145 12.06 -16.84 -5.16
CA SER A 145 13.16 -16.71 -6.12
C SER A 145 14.40 -16.09 -5.46
N VAL A 146 15.57 -16.46 -5.99
CA VAL A 146 16.86 -15.96 -5.49
C VAL A 146 16.94 -14.44 -5.53
N PRO A 147 16.52 -13.76 -6.61
CA PRO A 147 16.53 -12.28 -6.64
C PRO A 147 15.63 -11.66 -5.56
N LEU A 148 14.46 -12.25 -5.29
CA LEU A 148 13.56 -11.69 -4.29
C LEU A 148 14.06 -11.93 -2.86
N LYS A 149 14.70 -13.06 -2.59
CA LYS A 149 15.40 -13.33 -1.32
C LYS A 149 16.53 -12.33 -1.08
N ALA A 150 17.30 -12.01 -2.10
CA ALA A 150 18.37 -10.99 -2.03
C ALA A 150 17.77 -9.60 -1.73
N LEU A 151 16.68 -9.21 -2.39
CA LEU A 151 15.97 -7.96 -2.10
C LEU A 151 15.48 -7.88 -0.66
N ARG A 152 14.90 -8.95 -0.11
CA ARG A 152 14.48 -8.99 1.31
C ARG A 152 15.65 -8.80 2.26
N GLN A 153 16.80 -9.41 1.98
CA GLN A 153 18.01 -9.20 2.79
C GLN A 153 18.48 -7.75 2.70
N GLN A 154 18.49 -7.17 1.51
CA GLN A 154 18.85 -5.77 1.31
C GLN A 154 17.88 -4.82 2.06
N ILE A 155 16.58 -5.10 2.05
CA ILE A 155 15.57 -4.35 2.82
C ILE A 155 15.91 -4.41 4.32
N LYS A 156 16.14 -5.59 4.89
CA LYS A 156 16.46 -5.75 6.31
C LYS A 156 17.71 -4.97 6.74
N LEU A 157 18.72 -4.91 5.89
CA LEU A 157 19.94 -4.15 6.17
C LEU A 157 19.74 -2.65 6.07
N MET A 158 18.89 -2.20 5.11
CA MET A 158 18.74 -0.78 4.80
C MET A 158 17.60 -0.12 5.60
N ALA A 159 16.54 -0.86 5.92
CA ALA A 159 15.36 -0.30 6.58
C ALA A 159 15.67 0.43 7.91
N PRO A 160 16.54 -0.06 8.80
CA PRO A 160 16.87 0.62 10.05
C PRO A 160 17.68 1.93 9.85
N THR A 161 18.14 2.21 8.64
CA THR A 161 18.89 3.45 8.35
C THR A 161 17.96 4.57 7.85
N ASN A 162 18.42 5.82 7.93
CA ASN A 162 17.73 6.96 7.30
C ASN A 162 18.21 7.22 5.86
N GLY A 163 18.99 6.29 5.27
CA GLY A 163 19.48 6.42 3.90
C GLY A 163 18.36 6.53 2.89
N ARG A 164 18.55 7.36 1.88
CA ARG A 164 17.64 7.48 0.73
C ARG A 164 17.76 6.25 -0.14
N VAL A 165 16.65 5.82 -0.69
CA VAL A 165 16.55 4.62 -1.53
C VAL A 165 15.95 5.01 -2.86
N LEU A 166 16.56 4.54 -3.95
CA LEU A 166 16.02 4.65 -5.29
C LEU A 166 15.74 3.26 -5.85
N ILE A 167 14.47 3.00 -6.18
CA ILE A 167 13.98 1.69 -6.62
C ILE A 167 13.77 1.71 -8.13
N TYR A 168 14.55 0.89 -8.83
CA TYR A 168 14.44 0.68 -10.27
C TYR A 168 13.64 -0.57 -10.59
N GLY A 169 12.83 -0.51 -11.61
CA GLY A 169 12.11 -1.67 -12.13
C GLY A 169 10.97 -1.31 -13.07
N GLU A 170 10.63 -2.23 -13.93
CA GLU A 170 9.52 -2.06 -14.86
C GLU A 170 8.19 -1.73 -14.15
N SER A 171 7.26 -1.15 -14.90
CA SER A 171 5.91 -0.91 -14.38
C SER A 171 5.25 -2.23 -13.96
N GLY A 172 4.58 -2.23 -12.79
CA GLY A 172 3.89 -3.40 -12.26
C GLY A 172 4.77 -4.47 -11.61
N THR A 173 6.07 -4.23 -11.39
CA THR A 173 6.97 -5.19 -10.72
C THR A 173 6.80 -5.26 -9.21
N GLY A 174 6.14 -4.26 -8.58
CA GLY A 174 5.93 -4.18 -7.14
C GLY A 174 6.86 -3.20 -6.42
N LYS A 175 7.35 -2.13 -7.09
CA LYS A 175 8.22 -1.08 -6.50
C LYS A 175 7.60 -0.46 -5.25
N GLU A 176 6.30 -0.14 -5.28
CA GLU A 176 5.55 0.38 -4.14
C GLU A 176 5.59 -0.59 -2.93
N LEU A 177 5.40 -1.89 -3.18
CA LEU A 177 5.44 -2.90 -2.14
C LEU A 177 6.81 -2.97 -1.44
N ILE A 178 7.90 -2.78 -2.21
CA ILE A 178 9.25 -2.69 -1.65
C ILE A 178 9.40 -1.42 -0.81
N ALA A 179 8.92 -0.28 -1.27
CA ALA A 179 8.96 0.97 -0.50
C ALA A 179 8.19 0.84 0.82
N ARG A 180 7.01 0.22 0.80
CA ARG A 180 6.20 -0.08 2.00
C ARG A 180 6.91 -1.06 2.94
N SER A 181 7.58 -2.10 2.40
CA SER A 181 8.36 -3.05 3.20
C SER A 181 9.55 -2.36 3.89
N ILE A 182 10.25 -1.46 3.19
CA ILE A 182 11.34 -0.66 3.77
C ILE A 182 10.83 0.23 4.90
N HIS A 183 9.67 0.86 4.73
CA HIS A 183 9.05 1.67 5.79
C HIS A 183 8.65 0.82 7.00
N ALA A 184 7.97 -0.32 6.77
CA ALA A 184 7.48 -1.21 7.83
C ALA A 184 8.62 -1.80 8.70
N GLU A 185 9.80 -2.02 8.12
CA GLU A 185 10.99 -2.49 8.85
C GLU A 185 11.91 -1.36 9.35
N SER A 186 11.50 -0.08 9.16
CA SER A 186 12.32 1.09 9.52
C SER A 186 12.11 1.55 10.96
N LEU A 187 13.00 2.46 11.41
CA LEU A 187 12.83 3.18 12.68
C LEU A 187 11.62 4.13 12.68
N ARG A 188 11.03 4.41 11.49
CA ARG A 188 9.87 5.28 11.30
C ARG A 188 8.58 4.48 11.00
N ARG A 189 8.56 3.18 11.29
CA ARG A 189 7.43 2.28 11.02
C ARG A 189 6.11 2.72 11.65
N ASP A 190 6.19 3.43 12.78
CA ASP A 190 5.02 3.97 13.49
C ASP A 190 4.57 5.33 12.93
N GLY A 191 5.42 5.98 12.10
CA GLY A 191 5.12 7.22 11.40
C GLY A 191 4.24 7.01 10.17
N VAL A 192 3.88 8.11 9.53
CA VAL A 192 3.07 8.06 8.31
C VAL A 192 3.90 7.63 7.11
N PHE A 193 3.30 6.83 6.23
CA PHE A 193 3.81 6.56 4.88
C PHE A 193 2.94 7.33 3.89
N VAL A 194 3.52 8.32 3.25
CA VAL A 194 2.81 9.17 2.28
C VAL A 194 3.36 8.91 0.89
N GLU A 195 2.47 8.58 -0.04
CA GLU A 195 2.80 8.29 -1.43
C GLU A 195 2.41 9.45 -2.33
N LEU A 196 3.29 9.76 -3.29
CA LEU A 196 3.01 10.67 -4.40
C LEU A 196 3.43 10.01 -5.71
N ASN A 197 2.47 9.75 -6.57
CA ASN A 197 2.72 9.26 -7.93
C ASN A 197 2.91 10.45 -8.88
N CYS A 198 4.16 10.66 -9.33
CA CYS A 198 4.54 11.80 -10.16
C CYS A 198 4.00 11.70 -11.59
N ALA A 199 3.74 10.49 -12.09
CA ALA A 199 3.16 10.27 -13.41
C ALA A 199 1.64 10.48 -13.47
N ALA A 200 0.95 10.32 -12.32
CA ALA A 200 -0.52 10.40 -12.26
C ALA A 200 -1.04 11.84 -12.13
N ILE A 201 -0.21 12.78 -11.68
CA ILE A 201 -0.60 14.16 -11.39
C ILE A 201 -0.16 15.08 -12.55
N PRO A 202 -1.07 15.89 -13.12
CA PRO A 202 -0.68 16.87 -14.10
C PRO A 202 0.40 17.81 -13.57
N GLU A 203 1.38 18.17 -14.43
CA GLU A 203 2.54 18.99 -14.03
C GLU A 203 2.14 20.29 -13.32
N ALA A 204 1.08 20.93 -13.75
CA ALA A 204 0.58 22.18 -13.14
C ALA A 204 0.14 22.01 -11.67
N HIS A 205 -0.18 20.79 -11.22
CA HIS A 205 -0.68 20.52 -9.88
C HIS A 205 0.33 19.82 -8.98
N ILE A 206 1.38 19.22 -9.55
CA ILE A 206 2.36 18.42 -8.77
C ILE A 206 3.08 19.26 -7.72
N GLU A 207 3.38 20.53 -8.02
CA GLU A 207 3.98 21.45 -7.05
C GLU A 207 3.04 21.74 -5.88
N ALA A 208 1.75 21.98 -6.15
CA ALA A 208 0.76 22.23 -5.11
C ALA A 208 0.50 20.98 -4.25
N GLU A 209 0.52 19.78 -4.84
CA GLU A 209 0.36 18.54 -4.10
C GLU A 209 1.60 18.22 -3.24
N LEU A 210 2.81 18.48 -3.75
CA LEU A 210 4.05 18.26 -3.00
C LEU A 210 4.23 19.23 -1.84
N PHE A 211 4.13 20.53 -2.12
CA PHE A 211 4.49 21.62 -1.21
C PHE A 211 3.29 22.23 -0.51
N GLY A 212 2.06 21.91 -0.97
CA GLY A 212 0.85 22.55 -0.47
C GLY A 212 0.69 23.99 -0.96
N HIS A 213 -0.43 24.58 -0.64
CA HIS A 213 -0.70 25.99 -0.91
C HIS A 213 -1.36 26.67 0.29
N ARG A 214 -1.03 27.95 0.51
CA ARG A 214 -1.59 28.78 1.57
C ARG A 214 -2.70 29.67 1.03
N HIS A 215 -3.61 30.05 1.93
CA HIS A 215 -4.76 30.91 1.59
C HIS A 215 -4.28 32.24 1.00
N GLY A 216 -4.83 32.67 -0.12
CA GLY A 216 -4.49 33.93 -0.77
C GLY A 216 -3.49 33.83 -1.91
N ALA A 217 -3.00 32.65 -2.28
CA ALA A 217 -2.12 32.48 -3.43
C ALA A 217 -2.78 32.91 -4.78
N GLN A 218 -4.10 32.83 -4.86
CA GLN A 218 -4.91 33.37 -5.98
C GLN A 218 -6.28 33.84 -5.45
N PRO A 219 -6.81 34.99 -5.90
CA PRO A 219 -8.15 35.41 -5.58
C PRO A 219 -9.19 34.41 -6.10
N GLY A 220 -10.00 33.82 -5.21
CA GLY A 220 -10.96 32.76 -5.55
C GLY A 220 -10.35 31.37 -5.71
N GLY A 221 -9.11 31.18 -5.30
CA GLY A 221 -8.40 29.90 -5.35
C GLY A 221 -8.94 28.85 -4.35
N PRO A 222 -8.48 27.60 -4.46
CA PRO A 222 -8.87 26.50 -3.55
C PRO A 222 -8.48 26.81 -2.10
N PRO A 223 -9.17 26.17 -1.11
CA PRO A 223 -8.84 26.34 0.29
C PRO A 223 -7.40 25.90 0.61
N GLU A 224 -6.84 26.42 1.69
CA GLU A 224 -5.50 26.03 2.15
C GLU A 224 -5.39 24.50 2.25
N GLN A 225 -4.31 23.95 1.66
CA GLN A 225 -4.06 22.51 1.65
C GLN A 225 -2.61 22.23 2.04
N ARG A 226 -2.44 21.31 2.99
CA ARG A 226 -1.11 20.81 3.37
C ARG A 226 -0.54 19.92 2.26
N GLY A 227 0.73 20.18 1.92
CA GLY A 227 1.43 19.37 0.93
C GLY A 227 1.81 17.97 1.44
N THR A 228 2.18 17.11 0.51
CA THR A 228 2.61 15.73 0.79
C THR A 228 3.86 15.70 1.68
N LEU A 229 4.79 16.64 1.50
CA LEU A 229 5.97 16.80 2.35
C LEU A 229 5.61 17.14 3.80
N GLU A 230 4.65 18.06 4.02
CA GLU A 230 4.19 18.41 5.36
C GLU A 230 3.42 17.24 6.01
N ARG A 231 2.63 16.50 5.23
CA ARG A 231 1.91 15.31 5.71
C ARG A 231 2.85 14.16 6.08
N ALA A 232 4.02 14.08 5.44
CA ALA A 232 5.02 13.05 5.68
C ALA A 232 5.97 13.35 6.85
N ASP A 233 5.81 14.50 7.53
CA ASP A 233 6.69 14.89 8.62
C ASP A 233 6.76 13.83 9.74
N GLY A 234 7.96 13.53 10.22
CA GLY A 234 8.22 12.42 11.13
C GLY A 234 8.13 11.01 10.53
N GLY A 235 7.73 10.87 9.26
CA GLY A 235 7.46 9.63 8.56
C GLY A 235 8.33 9.37 7.33
N THR A 236 7.71 8.79 6.30
CA THR A 236 8.35 8.43 5.03
C THR A 236 7.54 8.98 3.86
N LEU A 237 8.20 9.66 2.95
CA LEU A 237 7.65 10.07 1.65
C LEU A 237 8.13 9.11 0.57
N TYR A 238 7.19 8.52 -0.15
CA TYR A 238 7.45 7.71 -1.33
C TYR A 238 7.08 8.48 -2.59
N LEU A 239 8.10 8.75 -3.41
CA LEU A 239 7.97 9.39 -4.71
C LEU A 239 7.99 8.33 -5.81
N ASP A 240 6.83 7.99 -6.37
CA ASP A 240 6.72 7.01 -7.44
C ASP A 240 6.89 7.69 -8.80
N GLU A 241 7.65 7.04 -9.69
CA GLU A 241 7.96 7.47 -11.05
C GLU A 241 8.59 8.88 -11.11
N VAL A 242 9.68 9.09 -10.34
CA VAL A 242 10.37 10.39 -10.27
C VAL A 242 10.92 10.87 -11.62
N GLY A 243 11.19 9.94 -12.55
CA GLY A 243 11.61 10.25 -13.91
C GLY A 243 10.56 10.96 -14.77
N ASP A 244 9.32 11.10 -14.28
CA ASP A 244 8.24 11.83 -14.96
C ASP A 244 8.06 13.27 -14.47
N MET A 245 8.83 13.69 -13.44
CA MET A 245 8.82 15.08 -12.97
C MET A 245 9.45 16.03 -13.99
N SER A 246 8.89 17.25 -14.10
CA SER A 246 9.53 18.32 -14.85
C SER A 246 10.82 18.82 -14.17
N LEU A 247 11.75 19.35 -14.93
CA LEU A 247 13.00 19.92 -14.42
C LEU A 247 12.77 20.99 -13.33
N LYS A 248 11.68 21.73 -13.42
CA LYS A 248 11.29 22.74 -12.42
C LYS A 248 10.90 22.08 -11.10
N THR A 249 10.09 21.04 -11.14
CA THR A 249 9.70 20.26 -9.95
C THR A 249 10.91 19.55 -9.34
N GLN A 250 11.78 18.97 -10.19
CA GLN A 250 13.02 18.35 -9.75
C GLN A 250 13.92 19.31 -8.96
N ALA A 251 14.07 20.57 -9.41
CA ALA A 251 14.86 21.57 -8.71
C ALA A 251 14.31 21.91 -7.32
N LYS A 252 12.97 22.01 -7.19
CA LYS A 252 12.32 22.27 -5.90
C LYS A 252 12.40 21.08 -4.95
N VAL A 253 12.26 19.87 -5.47
CA VAL A 253 12.43 18.63 -4.69
C VAL A 253 13.86 18.56 -4.16
N LEU A 254 14.87 18.83 -5.00
CA LEU A 254 16.27 18.84 -4.58
C LEU A 254 16.50 19.83 -3.41
N SER A 255 16.04 21.08 -3.54
CA SER A 255 16.16 22.06 -2.45
C SER A 255 15.49 21.59 -1.16
N ALA A 256 14.28 21.04 -1.25
CA ALA A 256 13.59 20.51 -0.08
C ALA A 256 14.31 19.32 0.59
N LEU A 257 15.00 18.48 -0.21
CA LEU A 257 15.80 17.35 0.29
C LEU A 257 17.13 17.78 0.92
N ASP A 258 17.71 18.88 0.45
CA ASP A 258 18.98 19.38 0.95
C ASP A 258 18.82 20.15 2.25
N ASP A 259 17.88 21.09 2.26
CA ASP A 259 17.66 22.01 3.36
C ASP A 259 16.75 21.43 4.46
N GLN A 260 16.03 20.36 4.19
CA GLN A 260 14.91 19.84 4.99
C GLN A 260 13.86 20.92 5.29
N MET A 261 13.74 21.86 4.35
CA MET A 261 12.85 23.01 4.41
C MET A 261 12.26 23.27 3.04
N PHE A 262 11.02 23.73 3.00
CA PHE A 262 10.38 24.17 1.77
C PHE A 262 9.40 25.30 2.06
N THR A 263 9.05 26.06 1.03
CA THR A 263 8.02 27.09 1.12
C THR A 263 6.78 26.64 0.35
N PRO A 264 5.60 26.57 1.00
CA PRO A 264 4.34 26.27 0.31
C PRO A 264 4.07 27.27 -0.82
N VAL A 265 3.33 26.86 -1.82
CA VAL A 265 2.93 27.73 -2.94
C VAL A 265 2.12 28.91 -2.38
N GLY A 266 2.57 30.14 -2.68
CA GLY A 266 1.96 31.37 -2.15
C GLY A 266 2.25 31.66 -0.67
N GLY A 267 3.03 30.84 0.00
CA GLY A 267 3.50 31.08 1.37
C GLY A 267 4.75 31.97 1.39
N MET A 268 4.98 32.65 2.52
CA MET A 268 6.18 33.49 2.74
C MET A 268 7.18 32.86 3.73
N GLN A 269 6.71 31.91 4.54
CA GLN A 269 7.54 31.30 5.58
C GLN A 269 7.96 29.88 5.17
N PRO A 270 9.25 29.55 5.29
CA PRO A 270 9.72 28.20 5.08
C PRO A 270 9.26 27.29 6.23
N LEU A 271 8.85 26.08 5.89
CA LEU A 271 8.49 25.00 6.82
C LEU A 271 9.64 24.00 6.88
N ARG A 272 10.02 23.61 8.09
CA ARG A 272 10.98 22.54 8.32
C ARG A 272 10.26 21.21 8.45
N VAL A 273 10.81 20.17 7.83
CA VAL A 273 10.27 18.81 7.89
C VAL A 273 11.40 17.79 8.07
N ASP A 274 11.12 16.73 8.82
CA ASP A 274 12.02 15.58 8.97
C ASP A 274 11.41 14.36 8.28
N VAL A 275 11.75 14.15 7.02
CA VAL A 275 11.13 13.12 6.17
C VAL A 275 12.20 12.17 5.63
N ARG A 276 11.97 10.85 5.77
CA ARG A 276 12.73 9.85 5.02
C ARG A 276 12.17 9.76 3.61
N VAL A 277 13.03 9.82 2.58
CA VAL A 277 12.58 9.74 1.19
C VAL A 277 12.98 8.41 0.56
N ILE A 278 12.00 7.77 -0.08
CA ILE A 278 12.15 6.62 -0.96
C ILE A 278 11.62 7.06 -2.33
N ALA A 279 12.37 6.83 -3.38
CA ALA A 279 11.96 7.16 -4.75
C ALA A 279 11.91 5.90 -5.62
N SER A 280 11.10 5.92 -6.67
CA SER A 280 11.09 4.85 -7.68
C SER A 280 11.00 5.39 -9.10
N THR A 281 11.46 4.58 -10.04
CA THR A 281 11.35 4.87 -11.47
C THR A 281 11.36 3.60 -12.32
N ASN A 282 10.69 3.65 -13.45
CA ASN A 282 10.79 2.65 -14.53
C ASN A 282 11.73 3.08 -15.66
N LYS A 283 12.26 4.32 -15.60
CA LYS A 283 13.15 4.88 -16.61
C LYS A 283 14.61 4.65 -16.24
N ASP A 284 15.46 4.61 -17.25
CA ASP A 284 16.90 4.76 -17.07
C ASP A 284 17.21 6.24 -16.85
N LEU A 285 17.50 6.62 -15.60
CA LEU A 285 17.75 8.02 -15.25
C LEU A 285 19.08 8.54 -15.83
N GLU A 286 20.06 7.69 -16.09
CA GLU A 286 21.33 8.10 -16.72
C GLU A 286 21.07 8.49 -18.17
N GLU A 287 20.22 7.73 -18.90
CA GLU A 287 19.77 8.14 -20.21
C GLU A 287 18.95 9.43 -20.20
N GLU A 288 18.07 9.59 -19.21
CA GLU A 288 17.25 10.80 -19.09
C GLU A 288 18.10 12.04 -18.73
N ILE A 289 19.19 11.88 -17.98
CA ILE A 289 20.20 12.92 -17.75
C ILE A 289 20.89 13.30 -19.06
N ALA A 290 21.34 12.29 -19.83
CA ALA A 290 21.97 12.54 -21.13
C ALA A 290 21.06 13.26 -22.14
N LYS A 291 19.73 13.01 -22.07
CA LYS A 291 18.70 13.69 -22.87
C LYS A 291 18.35 15.08 -22.32
N GLY A 292 18.81 15.45 -21.13
CA GLY A 292 18.46 16.71 -20.47
C GLY A 292 17.04 16.72 -19.82
N ASN A 293 16.42 15.56 -19.61
CA ASN A 293 15.09 15.42 -19.02
C ASN A 293 15.15 15.22 -17.49
N PHE A 294 16.30 14.83 -16.95
CA PHE A 294 16.52 14.66 -15.52
C PHE A 294 17.78 15.36 -15.05
N ARG A 295 17.75 15.93 -13.83
CA ARG A 295 18.88 16.66 -13.25
C ARG A 295 19.87 15.70 -12.61
N GLU A 296 21.13 15.86 -12.93
CA GLU A 296 22.22 15.06 -12.39
C GLU A 296 22.38 15.22 -10.86
N ASP A 297 22.21 16.44 -10.36
CA ASP A 297 22.32 16.75 -8.93
C ASP A 297 21.21 16.03 -8.10
N LEU A 298 19.98 15.99 -8.59
CA LEU A 298 18.88 15.26 -7.97
C LEU A 298 19.13 13.73 -8.01
N PHE A 299 19.67 13.23 -9.14
CA PHE A 299 20.01 11.82 -9.27
C PHE A 299 20.96 11.37 -8.17
N TYR A 300 22.12 12.05 -8.00
CA TYR A 300 23.05 11.70 -6.93
C TYR A 300 22.47 11.87 -5.53
N ARG A 301 21.52 12.76 -5.37
CA ARG A 301 20.87 12.98 -4.07
C ARG A 301 19.88 11.87 -3.72
N LEU A 302 19.18 11.27 -4.71
CA LEU A 302 18.22 10.18 -4.52
C LEU A 302 18.91 8.81 -4.54
N ASN A 303 19.91 8.62 -5.40
CA ASN A 303 20.56 7.33 -5.67
C ASN A 303 21.68 7.00 -4.67
N VAL A 304 21.34 7.02 -3.37
CA VAL A 304 22.30 6.63 -2.31
C VAL A 304 22.38 5.12 -2.18
N VAL A 305 21.22 4.45 -2.18
CA VAL A 305 21.13 2.99 -2.18
C VAL A 305 20.16 2.54 -3.27
N PRO A 306 20.69 2.00 -4.39
CA PRO A 306 19.85 1.49 -5.46
C PRO A 306 19.25 0.12 -5.12
N PHE A 307 17.98 -0.07 -5.46
CA PHE A 307 17.25 -1.33 -5.43
C PHE A 307 16.80 -1.68 -6.84
N PHE A 308 17.13 -2.85 -7.33
CA PHE A 308 16.72 -3.32 -8.64
C PHE A 308 15.66 -4.41 -8.51
N VAL A 309 14.45 -4.13 -8.97
CA VAL A 309 13.33 -5.06 -8.91
C VAL A 309 13.27 -5.83 -10.23
N PRO A 310 13.55 -7.14 -10.22
CA PRO A 310 13.55 -7.93 -11.45
C PRO A 310 12.11 -8.02 -12.01
N PRO A 311 11.96 -8.00 -13.33
CA PRO A 311 10.69 -8.26 -13.99
C PRO A 311 10.23 -9.70 -13.72
N LEU A 312 8.91 -9.94 -13.83
CA LEU A 312 8.32 -11.22 -13.45
C LEU A 312 8.85 -12.40 -14.29
N ARG A 313 9.23 -12.16 -15.54
CA ARG A 313 9.86 -13.15 -16.44
C ARG A 313 11.22 -13.67 -15.96
N GLU A 314 11.93 -12.93 -15.11
CA GLU A 314 13.21 -13.34 -14.50
C GLU A 314 13.03 -14.06 -13.16
N ARG A 315 11.80 -14.07 -12.61
CA ARG A 315 11.43 -14.76 -11.37
C ARG A 315 10.21 -15.66 -11.56
N LYS A 316 10.22 -16.46 -12.63
CA LYS A 316 9.12 -17.37 -13.01
C LYS A 316 8.68 -18.32 -11.90
N GLN A 317 9.59 -18.66 -10.99
CA GLN A 317 9.32 -19.52 -9.83
C GLN A 317 8.32 -18.89 -8.86
N ASP A 318 8.18 -17.55 -8.87
CA ASP A 318 7.23 -16.83 -8.00
C ASP A 318 5.83 -16.79 -8.60
N ILE A 319 5.66 -17.02 -9.91
CA ILE A 319 4.36 -16.92 -10.59
C ILE A 319 3.30 -17.85 -10.00
N PRO A 320 3.58 -19.15 -9.76
CA PRO A 320 2.58 -20.03 -9.14
C PRO A 320 2.15 -19.60 -7.75
N LEU A 321 3.08 -19.08 -6.92
CA LEU A 321 2.81 -18.59 -5.58
C LEU A 321 1.92 -17.34 -5.63
N LEU A 322 2.29 -16.37 -6.46
CA LEU A 322 1.52 -15.13 -6.66
C LEU A 322 0.12 -15.43 -7.21
N ALA A 323 0.00 -16.35 -8.19
CA ALA A 323 -1.29 -16.73 -8.75
C ALA A 323 -2.22 -17.35 -7.71
N ARG A 324 -1.70 -18.23 -6.84
CA ARG A 324 -2.47 -18.83 -5.74
C ARG A 324 -2.86 -17.79 -4.69
N GLU A 325 -1.99 -16.86 -4.35
CA GLU A 325 -2.27 -15.78 -3.41
C GLU A 325 -3.38 -14.87 -3.92
N PHE A 326 -3.27 -14.37 -5.15
CA PHE A 326 -4.33 -13.57 -5.77
C PHE A 326 -5.65 -14.32 -5.88
N LEU A 327 -5.59 -15.62 -6.19
CA LEU A 327 -6.79 -16.46 -6.22
C LEU A 327 -7.48 -16.55 -4.85
N LEU A 328 -6.70 -16.66 -3.76
CA LEU A 328 -7.22 -16.67 -2.40
C LEU A 328 -7.78 -15.29 -2.00
N GLU A 329 -7.08 -14.22 -2.35
CA GLU A 329 -7.51 -12.84 -2.08
C GLU A 329 -8.86 -12.56 -2.76
N PHE A 330 -8.93 -12.72 -4.07
CA PHE A 330 -10.16 -12.48 -4.84
C PHE A 330 -11.25 -13.52 -4.55
N GLY A 331 -10.86 -14.77 -4.26
CA GLY A 331 -11.79 -15.79 -3.83
C GLY A 331 -12.55 -15.41 -2.55
N ARG A 332 -11.87 -14.82 -1.58
CA ARG A 332 -12.50 -14.25 -0.37
C ARG A 332 -13.38 -13.05 -0.69
N GLN A 333 -12.87 -12.12 -1.49
CA GLN A 333 -13.58 -10.89 -1.87
C GLN A 333 -14.90 -11.18 -2.61
N TYR A 334 -14.90 -12.20 -3.49
CA TYR A 334 -16.09 -12.60 -4.26
C TYR A 334 -16.90 -13.73 -3.61
N GLY A 335 -16.64 -14.07 -2.33
CA GLY A 335 -17.37 -15.10 -1.60
C GLY A 335 -17.11 -16.53 -2.10
N ARG A 336 -15.95 -16.78 -2.71
CA ARG A 336 -15.54 -18.05 -3.33
C ARG A 336 -14.18 -18.56 -2.81
N PRO A 337 -14.02 -18.76 -1.50
CA PRO A 337 -12.70 -19.07 -0.90
C PRO A 337 -12.16 -20.47 -1.25
N ARG A 338 -12.97 -21.33 -1.92
CA ARG A 338 -12.60 -22.70 -2.26
C ARG A 338 -12.21 -22.91 -3.72
N VAL A 339 -12.02 -21.84 -4.50
CA VAL A 339 -11.58 -21.97 -5.89
C VAL A 339 -10.10 -22.32 -5.92
N GLU A 340 -9.75 -23.33 -6.71
CA GLU A 340 -8.38 -23.80 -6.93
C GLU A 340 -7.92 -23.53 -8.35
N ILE A 341 -6.60 -23.55 -8.57
CA ILE A 341 -6.00 -23.44 -9.89
C ILE A 341 -5.24 -24.73 -10.21
N ALA A 342 -5.49 -25.29 -11.41
CA ALA A 342 -4.85 -26.52 -11.88
C ALA A 342 -3.39 -26.28 -12.26
N GLU A 343 -2.54 -27.27 -12.11
CA GLU A 343 -1.10 -27.19 -12.46
C GLU A 343 -0.88 -26.80 -13.93
N GLU A 344 -1.68 -27.33 -14.85
CA GLU A 344 -1.64 -26.98 -16.28
C GLU A 344 -1.89 -25.48 -16.53
N ALA A 345 -2.73 -24.85 -15.70
CA ALA A 345 -2.97 -23.42 -15.76
C ALA A 345 -1.80 -22.63 -15.18
N LEU A 346 -1.20 -23.10 -14.09
CA LEU A 346 0.02 -22.51 -13.51
C LEU A 346 1.21 -22.59 -14.48
N ASP A 347 1.39 -23.70 -15.14
CA ASP A 347 2.44 -23.88 -16.17
C ASP A 347 2.26 -22.90 -17.34
N ALA A 348 1.01 -22.72 -17.79
CA ALA A 348 0.71 -21.75 -18.84
C ALA A 348 1.01 -20.31 -18.39
N LEU A 349 0.69 -19.96 -17.14
CA LEU A 349 1.03 -18.67 -16.56
C LEU A 349 2.55 -18.47 -16.44
N ALA A 350 3.29 -19.51 -16.04
CA ALA A 350 4.75 -19.46 -15.91
C ALA A 350 5.51 -19.31 -17.24
N GLN A 351 4.91 -19.72 -18.35
CA GLN A 351 5.50 -19.60 -19.70
C GLN A 351 5.29 -18.22 -20.32
N TYR A 352 4.34 -17.43 -19.84
CA TYR A 352 4.07 -16.10 -20.40
C TYR A 352 5.10 -15.05 -19.94
N HIS A 353 5.35 -14.02 -20.74
CA HIS A 353 6.40 -13.03 -20.49
C HIS A 353 6.01 -11.90 -19.53
N TRP A 354 4.73 -11.71 -19.31
CA TRP A 354 4.19 -10.71 -18.38
C TRP A 354 4.74 -9.29 -18.60
N PRO A 355 4.47 -8.63 -19.74
CA PRO A 355 4.96 -7.27 -19.98
C PRO A 355 4.42 -6.27 -18.95
N GLY A 356 3.24 -6.49 -18.36
CA GLY A 356 2.70 -5.73 -17.23
C GLY A 356 3.04 -6.31 -15.86
N ASN A 357 3.97 -7.28 -15.80
CA ASN A 357 4.50 -7.89 -14.59
C ASN A 357 3.40 -8.41 -13.63
N VAL A 358 3.57 -8.18 -12.34
CA VAL A 358 2.65 -8.64 -11.27
C VAL A 358 1.26 -8.00 -11.41
N ARG A 359 1.20 -6.73 -11.86
CA ARG A 359 -0.08 -6.04 -12.07
C ARG A 359 -0.92 -6.75 -13.15
N GLU A 360 -0.30 -7.17 -14.24
CA GLU A 360 -0.99 -7.91 -15.31
C GLU A 360 -1.43 -9.30 -14.81
N LEU A 361 -0.56 -10.03 -14.11
CA LEU A 361 -0.90 -11.34 -13.53
C LEU A 361 -2.11 -11.23 -12.60
N ARG A 362 -2.11 -10.24 -11.71
CA ARG A 362 -3.22 -9.96 -10.78
C ARG A 362 -4.53 -9.72 -11.51
N ASN A 363 -4.52 -8.86 -12.53
CA ASN A 363 -5.68 -8.55 -13.35
C ASN A 363 -6.20 -9.78 -14.14
N VAL A 364 -5.31 -10.65 -14.60
CA VAL A 364 -5.68 -11.90 -15.29
C VAL A 364 -6.38 -12.84 -14.33
N ILE A 365 -5.86 -13.07 -13.14
CA ILE A 365 -6.49 -13.94 -12.12
C ILE A 365 -7.86 -13.40 -11.72
N GLU A 366 -7.97 -12.11 -11.46
CA GLU A 366 -9.25 -11.47 -11.13
C GLU A 366 -10.28 -11.65 -12.25
N ARG A 367 -9.89 -11.35 -13.49
CA ARG A 367 -10.76 -11.54 -14.68
C ARG A 367 -11.24 -12.98 -14.83
N VAL A 368 -10.35 -13.95 -14.63
CA VAL A 368 -10.71 -15.38 -14.72
C VAL A 368 -11.77 -15.75 -13.69
N LEU A 369 -11.66 -15.24 -12.46
CA LEU A 369 -12.65 -15.48 -11.42
C LEU A 369 -14.02 -14.85 -11.76
N ILE A 370 -14.02 -13.62 -12.27
CA ILE A 370 -15.25 -12.91 -12.63
C ILE A 370 -15.96 -13.59 -13.80
N LEU A 371 -15.21 -13.97 -14.83
CA LEU A 371 -15.80 -14.59 -16.04
C LEU A 371 -16.25 -16.02 -15.84
N ASN A 372 -15.77 -16.71 -14.80
CA ASN A 372 -16.09 -18.11 -14.53
C ASN A 372 -16.75 -18.31 -13.16
N PRO A 373 -17.95 -17.74 -12.90
CA PRO A 373 -18.54 -17.67 -11.56
C PRO A 373 -18.90 -19.04 -10.95
N ARG A 374 -19.08 -20.09 -11.77
CA ARG A 374 -19.48 -21.44 -11.32
C ARG A 374 -18.32 -22.43 -11.24
N VAL A 375 -17.11 -22.04 -11.66
CA VAL A 375 -15.97 -22.94 -11.74
C VAL A 375 -15.28 -23.02 -10.38
N LEU A 376 -15.09 -24.21 -9.84
CA LEU A 376 -14.34 -24.45 -8.60
C LEU A 376 -12.85 -24.71 -8.84
N ARG A 377 -12.47 -25.10 -10.07
CA ARG A 377 -11.07 -25.35 -10.45
C ARG A 377 -10.76 -24.66 -11.77
N ILE A 378 -9.85 -23.70 -11.73
CA ILE A 378 -9.40 -22.96 -12.90
C ILE A 378 -8.42 -23.84 -13.68
N GLU A 379 -8.79 -24.21 -14.91
CA GLU A 379 -7.98 -24.96 -15.86
C GLU A 379 -7.44 -24.02 -16.94
N ARG A 380 -6.50 -24.53 -17.76
CA ARG A 380 -5.89 -23.76 -18.85
C ARG A 380 -6.92 -23.12 -19.80
N LYS A 381 -8.04 -23.83 -20.10
CA LYS A 381 -9.11 -23.32 -20.97
C LYS A 381 -9.84 -22.08 -20.44
N HIS A 382 -9.75 -21.81 -19.14
CA HIS A 382 -10.37 -20.65 -18.51
C HIS A 382 -9.47 -19.41 -18.54
N LEU A 383 -8.17 -19.61 -18.82
CA LEU A 383 -7.24 -18.50 -19.01
C LEU A 383 -7.53 -17.76 -20.32
N PRO A 384 -7.40 -16.44 -20.35
CA PRO A 384 -7.45 -15.71 -21.61
C PRO A 384 -6.31 -16.21 -22.52
N PRO A 385 -6.42 -16.01 -23.85
CA PRO A 385 -5.31 -16.28 -24.74
C PRO A 385 -4.07 -15.50 -24.27
N LEU A 386 -3.14 -16.20 -23.62
CA LEU A 386 -1.84 -15.66 -23.23
C LEU A 386 -0.94 -15.67 -24.50
N THR A 387 -1.44 -15.01 -25.53
CA THR A 387 -0.66 -14.78 -26.72
C THR A 387 0.23 -13.57 -26.46
N HIS A 388 1.50 -13.70 -26.77
CA HIS A 388 2.27 -12.50 -27.05
C HIS A 388 1.49 -11.74 -28.12
N LYS A 389 0.82 -10.64 -27.76
CA LYS A 389 0.81 -9.55 -28.70
C LYS A 389 2.33 -9.27 -28.91
N ALA A 390 2.84 -9.76 -29.98
CA ALA A 390 3.98 -9.16 -30.66
C ALA A 390 3.55 -7.73 -31.03
N GLY A 391 3.50 -6.86 -30.07
CA GLY A 391 2.85 -5.57 -30.12
C GLY A 391 3.52 -4.53 -29.25
N SER A 392 4.70 -4.81 -28.69
CA SER A 392 5.80 -3.87 -28.81
C SER A 392 6.56 -4.33 -30.05
N ARG A 393 6.09 -3.92 -31.19
CA ARG A 393 7.02 -3.62 -32.24
C ARG A 393 8.12 -2.81 -31.56
N SER A 394 9.30 -3.41 -31.33
CA SER A 394 10.49 -2.67 -31.64
C SER A 394 10.06 -1.90 -32.89
N THR A 395 9.94 -0.61 -32.81
CA THR A 395 10.11 0.25 -33.94
C THR A 395 11.52 -0.09 -34.40
N GLU A 396 11.69 -1.21 -35.15
CA GLU A 396 12.72 -1.28 -36.13
C GLU A 396 12.45 -0.04 -36.93
N GLU A 397 13.30 0.96 -36.75
CA GLU A 397 13.25 2.18 -37.55
C GLU A 397 13.55 1.70 -38.97
N PHE A 398 12.47 1.41 -39.68
CA PHE A 398 12.58 1.11 -41.11
C PHE A 398 13.03 2.40 -41.77
N SER A 399 14.14 2.36 -42.46
CA SER A 399 14.71 3.52 -43.13
C SER A 399 13.80 4.04 -44.27
N SER A 400 12.74 3.28 -44.61
CA SER A 400 11.75 3.68 -45.60
C SER A 400 10.40 3.00 -45.38
N LEU A 401 9.31 3.68 -45.85
CA LEU A 401 7.94 3.14 -45.86
C LEU A 401 7.86 1.81 -46.65
N GLN A 402 8.69 1.64 -47.66
CA GLN A 402 8.76 0.42 -48.47
C GLN A 402 9.26 -0.78 -47.59
N GLN A 403 10.30 -0.57 -46.81
CA GLN A 403 10.83 -1.62 -45.89
C GLN A 403 9.80 -2.00 -44.82
N ALA A 404 9.10 -1.03 -44.25
CA ALA A 404 8.01 -1.28 -43.30
C ALA A 404 6.89 -2.11 -43.92
N ARG A 405 6.52 -1.80 -45.13
CA ARG A 405 5.48 -2.51 -45.88
C ARG A 405 5.93 -3.94 -46.22
N ASP A 406 7.16 -4.13 -46.71
CA ASP A 406 7.70 -5.42 -47.09
C ASP A 406 7.83 -6.36 -45.87
N ALA A 407 8.24 -5.82 -44.72
CA ALA A 407 8.30 -6.56 -43.47
C ALA A 407 6.90 -7.01 -43.00
N TYR A 408 5.89 -6.13 -43.05
CA TYR A 408 4.52 -6.48 -42.70
C TYR A 408 3.90 -7.51 -43.64
N GLU A 409 4.08 -7.32 -44.97
CA GLU A 409 3.60 -8.27 -45.97
C GLU A 409 4.25 -9.66 -45.79
N ARG A 410 5.54 -9.70 -45.47
CA ARG A 410 6.26 -10.96 -45.20
C ARG A 410 5.67 -11.69 -44.00
N GLU A 411 5.47 -10.99 -42.89
CA GLU A 411 4.92 -11.57 -41.66
C GLU A 411 3.49 -12.10 -41.89
N TYR A 412 2.68 -11.32 -42.58
CA TYR A 412 1.29 -11.68 -42.86
C TYR A 412 1.17 -12.90 -43.77
N ILE A 413 2.00 -12.97 -44.79
CA ILE A 413 2.06 -14.13 -45.71
C ILE A 413 2.53 -15.38 -44.98
N LEU A 414 3.61 -15.32 -44.15
CA LEU A 414 4.08 -16.45 -43.35
C LEU A 414 2.99 -16.97 -42.42
N LYS A 415 2.29 -16.10 -41.73
CA LYS A 415 1.15 -16.46 -40.85
C LYS A 415 0.05 -17.20 -41.62
N LYS A 416 -0.27 -16.75 -42.83
CA LYS A 416 -1.33 -17.40 -43.65
C LYS A 416 -0.88 -18.74 -44.26
N ILE A 417 0.40 -18.89 -44.50
CA ILE A 417 0.96 -20.19 -44.90
C ILE A 417 0.90 -21.19 -43.75
N GLU A 418 1.19 -20.75 -42.53
CA GLU A 418 1.09 -21.59 -41.33
C GLU A 418 -0.37 -21.98 -41.02
N GLU A 419 -1.31 -21.05 -41.12
CA GLU A 419 -2.75 -21.33 -40.98
C GLU A 419 -3.24 -22.32 -42.05
N ALA A 420 -2.68 -22.29 -43.24
CA ALA A 420 -2.97 -23.22 -44.34
C ALA A 420 -2.20 -24.54 -44.23
N HIS A 421 -1.52 -24.85 -43.13
CA HIS A 421 -0.69 -26.04 -42.93
C HIS A 421 0.34 -26.25 -44.05
N ASN A 422 1.03 -25.20 -44.45
CA ASN A 422 1.99 -25.14 -45.53
C ASN A 422 1.44 -25.43 -46.95
N ASN A 423 0.12 -25.44 -47.10
CA ASN A 423 -0.51 -25.58 -48.42
C ASN A 423 -0.60 -24.19 -49.10
N ILE A 424 0.30 -23.94 -50.07
CA ILE A 424 0.41 -22.65 -50.74
C ILE A 424 -0.84 -22.30 -51.57
N SER A 425 -1.55 -23.30 -52.13
CA SER A 425 -2.78 -23.06 -52.87
C SER A 425 -3.86 -22.56 -51.94
N HIS A 426 -4.04 -23.18 -50.78
CA HIS A 426 -5.01 -22.75 -49.74
C HIS A 426 -4.60 -21.42 -49.08
N ALA A 427 -3.30 -21.19 -48.89
CA ALA A 427 -2.80 -19.90 -48.43
C ALA A 427 -3.11 -18.76 -49.41
N ALA A 428 -3.00 -19.03 -50.72
CA ALA A 428 -3.35 -18.04 -51.76
C ALA A 428 -4.87 -17.66 -51.72
N GLU A 429 -5.74 -18.65 -51.51
CA GLU A 429 -7.17 -18.43 -51.33
C GLU A 429 -7.44 -17.60 -50.08
N LEU A 430 -6.82 -17.91 -48.93
CA LEU A 430 -6.96 -17.16 -47.68
C LEU A 430 -6.46 -15.70 -47.80
N LEU A 431 -5.53 -15.44 -48.70
CA LEU A 431 -4.97 -14.13 -48.96
C LEU A 431 -5.73 -13.37 -50.07
N GLY A 432 -6.70 -14.01 -50.74
CA GLY A 432 -7.41 -13.43 -51.89
C GLY A 432 -6.51 -13.16 -53.09
N LEU A 433 -5.42 -13.98 -53.26
CA LEU A 433 -4.48 -13.84 -54.32
C LEU A 433 -4.45 -15.06 -55.22
N GLU A 434 -4.09 -14.86 -56.52
CA GLU A 434 -3.75 -15.99 -57.39
C GLU A 434 -2.48 -16.66 -56.93
N ARG A 435 -2.40 -18.00 -57.02
CA ARG A 435 -1.22 -18.78 -56.62
C ARG A 435 0.08 -18.28 -57.27
N SER A 436 0.01 -17.90 -58.53
CA SER A 436 1.17 -17.34 -59.26
C SER A 436 1.64 -16.00 -58.71
N HIS A 437 0.69 -15.17 -58.22
CA HIS A 437 0.95 -13.89 -57.60
C HIS A 437 1.57 -14.05 -56.19
N LEU A 438 1.10 -15.01 -55.41
CA LEU A 438 1.66 -15.34 -54.12
C LEU A 438 3.11 -15.83 -54.25
N TYR A 439 3.41 -16.70 -55.18
CA TYR A 439 4.77 -17.15 -55.44
C TYR A 439 5.75 -16.01 -55.80
N ARG A 440 5.28 -15.04 -56.62
CA ARG A 440 6.09 -13.86 -56.98
C ARG A 440 6.34 -12.96 -55.73
N LYS A 441 5.32 -12.74 -54.91
CA LYS A 441 5.49 -12.00 -53.67
C LYS A 441 6.40 -12.71 -52.66
N MET A 442 6.28 -14.02 -52.46
CA MET A 442 7.14 -14.80 -51.63
C MET A 442 8.60 -14.69 -52.06
N LYS A 443 8.88 -14.81 -53.38
CA LYS A 443 10.23 -14.64 -53.93
C LYS A 443 10.77 -13.23 -53.69
N ALA A 444 9.98 -12.20 -53.92
CA ALA A 444 10.37 -10.80 -53.69
C ALA A 444 10.68 -10.50 -52.18
N LEU A 445 9.97 -11.14 -51.25
CA LEU A 445 10.10 -10.97 -49.80
C LEU A 445 11.08 -11.97 -49.19
N GLY A 446 11.81 -12.80 -49.99
CA GLY A 446 12.80 -13.77 -49.49
C GLY A 446 12.17 -14.89 -48.65
N ILE A 447 10.93 -15.29 -48.93
CA ILE A 447 10.27 -16.42 -48.27
C ILE A 447 10.56 -17.69 -49.10
N ALA A 448 11.27 -18.66 -48.50
CA ALA A 448 11.53 -19.93 -49.16
C ALA A 448 10.23 -20.79 -49.17
N ALA A 449 9.81 -21.20 -50.37
CA ALA A 449 8.81 -22.25 -50.48
C ALA A 449 9.45 -23.57 -50.09
N ARG A 450 9.04 -24.18 -48.99
CA ARG A 450 9.35 -25.60 -48.72
C ARG A 450 8.40 -26.41 -49.58
N GLU A 451 8.97 -27.23 -50.50
CA GLU A 451 8.24 -28.23 -51.27
C GLU A 451 7.63 -29.30 -50.35
#